data_71d26a31544391522aa393b519293370
#
_entry.id   71d26a31544391522aa393b519293370
#
_cell.length_a   1.000
_cell.length_b   1.000
_cell.length_c   1.000
_cell.angle_alpha   90.00
_cell.angle_beta   90.00
_cell.angle_gamma   90.00
#
_symmetry.space_group_name_H-M   'P 1'
#
loop_
_entity.id
_entity.type
_entity.pdbx_description
1 polymer ?
#
loop_
_entity_poly.entity_id
_entity_poly.type
_entity_poly.pdbx_seq_one_letter_code
_entity_poly.pdbx_strand_id
1 'polypeptide(L)'
;MIDEEPVMFKVWDFQRWLTIIFAIFLTANMAHAAESDKTQSSAKANGKILVVMTNHSAYPSRLDKTGLWLTELTHFYDVALAAGYDMDFVSPLGGQVPLDERSLKSIYLDKSARDHLADPAFMQRLKTTLTPNVINPSQYKAIYYTGGHGTMWDFPTNKALQNISEQIYRKGGIVSAVCHGVGGLLPLQDENGTPLIADRTVTGFANIEETLSGIKSQVPFSLQNGLIERGAKYKQAFVPFTSYVVSDDRIITGQNPQSSKEIAEAVVKRLSSIQ
;
A
#
# COMPACT_ATOMS: atom_id res chain seq x y z
N MET A 1 -6.60 -4.39 93.52
CA MET A 1 -6.88 -3.23 92.68
C MET A 1 -5.66 -3.12 91.74
N ILE A 2 -5.82 -3.60 90.58
CA ILE A 2 -4.77 -3.53 89.56
C ILE A 2 -5.34 -2.62 88.45
N ASP A 3 -4.77 -1.44 88.32
CA ASP A 3 -5.15 -0.47 87.32
C ASP A 3 -4.60 -0.97 85.92
N GLU A 4 -5.52 -1.23 85.00
CA GLU A 4 -5.17 -1.43 83.60
C GLU A 4 -5.32 -0.11 82.84
N GLU A 5 -4.21 0.46 82.38
CA GLU A 5 -4.23 1.56 81.42
C GLU A 5 -4.48 1.09 79.99
N PRO A 6 -5.35 1.74 79.23
CA PRO A 6 -5.60 1.35 77.83
C PRO A 6 -4.49 1.85 76.91
N VAL A 7 -3.92 0.91 76.14
CA VAL A 7 -2.94 1.18 75.08
C VAL A 7 -3.65 1.88 73.92
N MET A 8 -3.53 3.22 73.80
CA MET A 8 -4.03 3.97 72.67
C MET A 8 -3.04 3.81 71.49
N PHE A 9 -3.38 2.91 70.58
CA PHE A 9 -2.68 2.84 69.28
C PHE A 9 -2.92 4.13 68.52
N LYS A 10 -1.83 4.91 68.23
CA LYS A 10 -1.94 6.17 67.49
C LYS A 10 -2.28 5.90 66.01
N VAL A 11 -3.50 6.22 65.65
CA VAL A 11 -4.06 6.14 64.26
C VAL A 11 -3.20 6.95 63.25
N TRP A 12 -2.29 7.82 63.74
CA TRP A 12 -1.43 8.69 62.88
C TRP A 12 -0.33 7.95 62.14
N ASP A 13 0.16 6.82 62.62
CA ASP A 13 1.26 6.11 61.96
C ASP A 13 0.79 5.29 60.76
N PHE A 14 -0.47 4.84 60.77
CA PHE A 14 -1.03 4.04 59.65
C PHE A 14 -1.25 4.89 58.37
N GLN A 15 -1.64 6.14 58.51
CA GLN A 15 -1.79 7.05 57.35
C GLN A 15 -0.46 7.45 56.69
N ARG A 16 0.61 7.56 57.44
CA ARG A 16 1.96 7.84 56.89
C ARG A 16 2.54 6.68 56.09
N TRP A 17 2.27 5.44 56.50
CA TRP A 17 2.70 4.24 55.77
C TRP A 17 1.90 4.05 54.47
N LEU A 18 0.61 4.34 54.43
CA LEU A 18 -0.20 4.30 53.23
C LEU A 18 0.23 5.34 52.17
N THR A 19 0.59 6.54 52.58
CA THR A 19 1.08 7.58 51.66
C THR A 19 2.45 7.25 51.07
N ILE A 20 3.34 6.61 51.81
CA ILE A 20 4.67 6.20 51.32
C ILE A 20 4.53 5.03 50.33
N ILE A 21 3.67 4.05 50.60
CA ILE A 21 3.42 2.91 49.71
C ILE A 21 2.78 3.39 48.40
N PHE A 22 1.84 4.35 48.46
CA PHE A 22 1.19 4.90 47.26
C PHE A 22 2.16 5.73 46.40
N ALA A 23 3.09 6.46 47.03
CA ALA A 23 4.12 7.21 46.33
C ALA A 23 5.14 6.29 45.62
N ILE A 24 5.50 5.15 46.24
CA ILE A 24 6.43 4.17 45.63
C ILE A 24 5.75 3.44 44.44
N PHE A 25 4.45 3.13 44.54
CA PHE A 25 3.71 2.53 43.41
C PHE A 25 3.52 3.50 42.25
N LEU A 26 3.35 4.82 42.53
CA LEU A 26 3.19 5.83 41.47
C LEU A 26 4.51 6.04 40.73
N THR A 27 5.64 6.09 41.44
CA THR A 27 6.97 6.26 40.82
C THR A 27 7.43 5.01 40.05
N ALA A 28 7.10 3.81 40.53
CA ALA A 28 7.38 2.56 39.80
C ALA A 28 6.58 2.44 38.50
N ASN A 29 5.31 2.85 38.50
CA ASN A 29 4.49 2.87 37.28
C ASN A 29 4.91 3.95 36.28
N MET A 30 5.38 5.10 36.74
CA MET A 30 5.92 6.14 35.85
C MET A 30 7.29 5.74 35.25
N ALA A 31 8.12 5.03 36.01
CA ALA A 31 9.38 4.47 35.48
C ALA A 31 9.14 3.38 34.45
N HIS A 32 8.15 2.48 34.65
CA HIS A 32 7.78 1.44 33.71
C HIS A 32 7.14 2.02 32.43
N ALA A 33 6.32 3.06 32.54
CA ALA A 33 5.74 3.76 31.39
C ALA A 33 6.81 4.54 30.60
N ALA A 34 7.84 5.10 31.25
CA ALA A 34 8.94 5.77 30.59
C ALA A 34 9.97 4.81 29.96
N GLU A 35 10.05 3.58 30.42
CA GLU A 35 10.94 2.55 29.89
C GLU A 35 10.31 1.78 28.74
N SER A 36 8.97 1.64 28.69
CA SER A 36 8.25 1.09 27.55
C SER A 36 8.24 2.01 26.34
N ASP A 37 8.35 3.32 26.54
CA ASP A 37 8.43 4.30 25.45
C ASP A 37 9.86 4.45 24.85
N LYS A 38 10.89 3.95 25.53
CA LYS A 38 12.28 3.97 25.03
C LYS A 38 12.71 2.74 24.24
N THR A 39 11.89 1.70 24.16
CA THR A 39 12.19 0.47 23.42
C THR A 39 11.49 0.36 22.08
N GLN A 40 10.79 1.40 21.65
CA GLN A 40 10.51 1.56 20.23
C GLN A 40 11.79 2.08 19.56
N SER A 41 12.80 1.21 19.49
CA SER A 41 13.95 1.38 18.61
C SER A 41 13.38 1.72 17.24
N SER A 42 13.59 2.94 16.76
CA SER A 42 13.36 3.31 15.37
C SER A 42 14.30 2.45 14.53
N ALA A 43 13.88 1.23 14.22
CA ALA A 43 14.55 0.45 13.19
C ALA A 43 14.59 1.38 11.96
N LYS A 44 15.80 1.73 11.53
CA LYS A 44 15.98 2.61 10.37
C LYS A 44 15.22 1.98 9.22
N ALA A 45 14.22 2.69 8.70
CA ALA A 45 13.42 2.19 7.59
C ALA A 45 14.34 1.79 6.44
N ASN A 46 14.10 0.65 5.82
CA ASN A 46 14.90 0.14 4.68
C ASN A 46 14.78 1.03 3.44
N GLY A 47 13.93 2.04 3.50
CA GLY A 47 13.67 3.02 2.46
C GLY A 47 12.17 3.28 2.29
N LYS A 48 11.83 4.07 1.27
CA LYS A 48 10.44 4.40 0.98
C LYS A 48 9.98 3.80 -0.34
N ILE A 49 8.70 3.40 -0.39
CA ILE A 49 7.98 3.01 -1.60
C ILE A 49 6.86 4.03 -1.85
N LEU A 50 6.75 4.51 -3.07
CA LEU A 50 5.66 5.38 -3.49
C LEU A 50 4.50 4.51 -3.99
N VAL A 51 3.34 4.59 -3.36
CA VAL A 51 2.14 3.83 -3.73
C VAL A 51 1.17 4.75 -4.46
N VAL A 52 0.85 4.40 -5.70
CA VAL A 52 0.00 5.19 -6.60
C VAL A 52 -1.41 4.61 -6.63
N MET A 53 -2.40 5.48 -6.41
CA MET A 53 -3.82 5.12 -6.43
C MET A 53 -4.60 6.07 -7.34
N THR A 54 -5.74 5.59 -7.88
CA THR A 54 -6.59 6.39 -8.77
C THR A 54 -7.48 7.38 -8.03
N ASN A 55 -7.82 8.50 -8.68
CA ASN A 55 -8.92 9.37 -8.26
C ASN A 55 -10.20 9.13 -9.08
N HIS A 56 -10.17 8.30 -10.12
CA HIS A 56 -11.31 8.08 -10.99
C HIS A 56 -12.30 7.07 -10.39
N SER A 57 -13.61 7.41 -10.41
CA SER A 57 -14.64 6.60 -9.76
C SER A 57 -15.84 6.26 -10.63
N ALA A 58 -15.90 6.72 -11.87
CA ALA A 58 -17.10 6.58 -12.72
C ALA A 58 -16.90 5.58 -13.86
N TYR A 59 -17.90 4.75 -14.10
CA TYR A 59 -18.05 4.03 -15.36
C TYR A 59 -18.93 4.81 -16.32
N PRO A 60 -18.77 4.65 -17.66
CA PRO A 60 -19.58 5.37 -18.64
C PRO A 60 -21.08 5.11 -18.53
N SER A 61 -21.50 3.89 -18.19
CA SER A 61 -22.90 3.47 -18.19
C SER A 61 -23.30 2.55 -17.06
N ARG A 62 -22.61 2.64 -15.90
CA ARG A 62 -22.93 1.89 -14.67
C ARG A 62 -23.22 2.84 -13.53
N LEU A 63 -24.03 2.40 -12.57
CA LEU A 63 -24.37 3.17 -11.37
C LEU A 63 -23.37 2.91 -10.22
N ASP A 64 -22.79 1.69 -10.16
CA ASP A 64 -21.76 1.35 -9.20
C ASP A 64 -20.45 2.08 -9.53
N LYS A 65 -19.72 2.44 -8.49
CA LYS A 65 -18.46 3.16 -8.63
C LYS A 65 -17.29 2.19 -8.80
N THR A 66 -16.34 2.61 -9.65
CA THR A 66 -14.99 2.04 -9.66
C THR A 66 -14.08 2.83 -8.72
N GLY A 67 -12.80 2.54 -8.73
CA GLY A 67 -11.80 3.17 -7.88
C GLY A 67 -10.65 2.22 -7.61
N LEU A 68 -10.00 2.38 -6.46
CA LEU A 68 -9.00 1.47 -5.94
C LEU A 68 -9.61 0.11 -5.60
N TRP A 69 -9.01 -0.97 -6.07
CA TRP A 69 -9.31 -2.31 -5.58
C TRP A 69 -8.59 -2.54 -4.24
N LEU A 70 -9.33 -2.61 -3.15
CA LEU A 70 -8.79 -2.47 -1.80
C LEU A 70 -7.68 -3.47 -1.45
N THR A 71 -7.85 -4.77 -1.76
CA THR A 71 -6.86 -5.80 -1.42
C THR A 71 -5.53 -5.62 -2.15
N GLU A 72 -5.52 -4.93 -3.28
CA GLU A 72 -4.28 -4.63 -4.01
C GLU A 72 -3.41 -3.59 -3.28
N LEU A 73 -4.02 -2.76 -2.45
CA LEU A 73 -3.30 -1.89 -1.54
C LEU A 73 -2.93 -2.62 -0.24
N THR A 74 -3.91 -3.24 0.43
CA THR A 74 -3.70 -3.74 1.80
C THR A 74 -2.70 -4.88 1.85
N HIS A 75 -2.74 -5.82 0.91
CA HIS A 75 -1.76 -6.91 0.85
C HIS A 75 -0.35 -6.41 0.57
N PHE A 76 -0.20 -5.48 -0.37
CA PHE A 76 1.11 -4.88 -0.65
C PHE A 76 1.62 -4.12 0.56
N TYR A 77 0.75 -3.33 1.18
CA TYR A 77 1.07 -2.53 2.36
C TYR A 77 1.58 -3.39 3.52
N ASP A 78 0.88 -4.47 3.86
CA ASP A 78 1.25 -5.35 4.96
C ASP A 78 2.62 -6.01 4.75
N VAL A 79 2.89 -6.52 3.55
CA VAL A 79 4.17 -7.16 3.22
C VAL A 79 5.32 -6.15 3.23
N ALA A 80 5.13 -4.98 2.62
CA ALA A 80 6.17 -3.96 2.55
C ALA A 80 6.47 -3.37 3.93
N LEU A 81 5.43 -3.12 4.74
CA LEU A 81 5.58 -2.63 6.10
C LEU A 81 6.30 -3.66 6.99
N ALA A 82 5.92 -4.93 6.92
CA ALA A 82 6.58 -6.01 7.66
C ALA A 82 8.05 -6.18 7.26
N ALA A 83 8.41 -5.82 6.03
CA ALA A 83 9.79 -5.79 5.56
C ALA A 83 10.54 -4.48 5.90
N GLY A 84 9.93 -3.57 6.67
CA GLY A 84 10.55 -2.34 7.15
C GLY A 84 10.62 -1.21 6.12
N TYR A 85 9.75 -1.21 5.11
CA TYR A 85 9.64 -0.10 4.16
C TYR A 85 8.52 0.87 4.56
N ASP A 86 8.84 2.16 4.58
CA ASP A 86 7.83 3.21 4.67
C ASP A 86 7.13 3.40 3.33
N MET A 87 5.88 3.87 3.37
CA MET A 87 5.11 4.13 2.16
C MET A 87 4.46 5.50 2.20
N ASP A 88 4.61 6.26 1.12
CA ASP A 88 3.82 7.46 0.86
C ASP A 88 2.74 7.14 -0.18
N PHE A 89 1.55 7.71 0.01
CA PHE A 89 0.40 7.50 -0.86
C PHE A 89 0.21 8.72 -1.76
N VAL A 90 0.15 8.49 -3.06
CA VAL A 90 -0.04 9.54 -4.07
C VAL A 90 -1.17 9.15 -5.02
N SER A 91 -1.91 10.14 -5.49
CA SER A 91 -2.90 9.98 -6.55
C SER A 91 -2.81 11.13 -7.56
N PRO A 92 -3.32 10.98 -8.80
CA PRO A 92 -3.21 11.98 -9.85
C PRO A 92 -3.57 13.40 -9.45
N LEU A 93 -4.61 13.56 -8.61
CA LEU A 93 -5.11 14.85 -8.13
C LEU A 93 -4.79 15.10 -6.65
N GLY A 94 -4.26 14.11 -5.95
CA GLY A 94 -4.17 14.11 -4.49
C GLY A 94 -5.54 13.95 -3.82
N GLY A 95 -5.57 14.04 -2.48
CA GLY A 95 -6.80 13.99 -1.70
C GLY A 95 -7.45 12.62 -1.68
N GLN A 96 -8.77 12.57 -1.82
CA GLN A 96 -9.54 11.36 -1.62
C GLN A 96 -9.41 10.34 -2.76
N VAL A 97 -9.12 9.11 -2.41
CA VAL A 97 -9.13 7.93 -3.27
C VAL A 97 -10.48 7.23 -3.15
N PRO A 98 -11.23 7.06 -4.26
CA PRO A 98 -12.45 6.25 -4.26
C PRO A 98 -12.10 4.76 -4.18
N LEU A 99 -12.89 3.99 -3.44
CA LEU A 99 -12.81 2.55 -3.42
C LEU A 99 -13.75 1.95 -4.47
N ASP A 100 -13.30 0.94 -5.20
CA ASP A 100 -14.17 0.18 -6.11
C ASP A 100 -15.21 -0.60 -5.27
N GLU A 101 -16.49 -0.31 -5.48
CA GLU A 101 -17.58 -0.91 -4.69
C GLU A 101 -17.62 -2.44 -4.78
N ARG A 102 -17.12 -3.01 -5.88
CA ARG A 102 -17.05 -4.46 -6.04
C ARG A 102 -15.98 -5.07 -5.14
N SER A 103 -14.87 -4.36 -4.92
CA SER A 103 -13.79 -4.81 -4.02
C SER A 103 -14.23 -4.88 -2.56
N LEU A 104 -15.31 -4.19 -2.20
CA LEU A 104 -15.88 -4.16 -0.86
C LEU A 104 -16.90 -5.28 -0.58
N LYS A 105 -17.19 -6.12 -1.58
CA LYS A 105 -18.06 -7.29 -1.37
C LYS A 105 -17.36 -8.30 -0.47
N SER A 106 -18.12 -8.95 0.41
CA SER A 106 -17.60 -9.88 1.43
C SER A 106 -16.71 -10.99 0.87
N ILE A 107 -16.96 -11.43 -0.36
CA ILE A 107 -16.16 -12.45 -1.05
C ILE A 107 -14.71 -12.00 -1.36
N TYR A 108 -14.48 -10.68 -1.45
CA TYR A 108 -13.17 -10.11 -1.75
C TYR A 108 -12.49 -9.50 -0.52
N LEU A 109 -13.24 -9.34 0.59
CA LEU A 109 -12.71 -8.80 1.84
C LEU A 109 -12.15 -9.93 2.71
N ASP A 110 -10.86 -10.09 2.71
CA ASP A 110 -10.16 -10.94 3.67
C ASP A 110 -9.89 -10.22 5.01
N LYS A 111 -9.10 -10.84 5.90
CA LYS A 111 -8.79 -10.26 7.20
C LYS A 111 -8.02 -8.94 7.07
N SER A 112 -6.99 -8.89 6.21
CA SER A 112 -6.18 -7.68 5.99
C SER A 112 -7.07 -6.51 5.55
N ALA A 113 -7.88 -6.70 4.51
CA ALA A 113 -8.76 -5.66 4.00
C ALA A 113 -9.78 -5.18 5.06
N ARG A 114 -10.36 -6.10 5.86
CA ARG A 114 -11.30 -5.72 6.92
C ARG A 114 -10.63 -4.94 8.04
N ASP A 115 -9.43 -5.34 8.47
CA ASP A 115 -8.69 -4.66 9.53
C ASP A 115 -8.34 -3.23 9.11
N HIS A 116 -7.85 -3.04 7.88
CA HIS A 116 -7.54 -1.71 7.34
C HIS A 116 -8.77 -0.83 7.12
N LEU A 117 -9.90 -1.39 6.70
CA LEU A 117 -11.18 -0.65 6.63
C LEU A 117 -11.66 -0.18 8.01
N ALA A 118 -11.38 -0.94 9.06
CA ALA A 118 -11.74 -0.61 10.42
C ALA A 118 -10.73 0.34 11.10
N ASP A 119 -9.55 0.56 10.50
CA ASP A 119 -8.52 1.48 11.02
C ASP A 119 -8.76 2.92 10.51
N PRO A 120 -9.20 3.85 11.37
CA PRO A 120 -9.43 5.24 10.98
C PRO A 120 -8.16 5.95 10.48
N ALA A 121 -6.99 5.59 11.03
CA ALA A 121 -5.72 6.21 10.62
C ALA A 121 -5.33 5.78 9.20
N PHE A 122 -5.47 4.50 8.88
CA PHE A 122 -5.25 4.01 7.52
C PHE A 122 -6.24 4.63 6.53
N MET A 123 -7.53 4.65 6.87
CA MET A 123 -8.57 5.25 6.02
C MET A 123 -8.40 6.76 5.84
N GLN A 124 -7.85 7.46 6.84
CA GLN A 124 -7.52 8.88 6.69
C GLN A 124 -6.43 9.12 5.65
N ARG A 125 -5.45 8.22 5.52
CA ARG A 125 -4.41 8.31 4.48
C ARG A 125 -5.01 8.21 3.07
N LEU A 126 -6.09 7.46 2.87
CA LEU A 126 -6.80 7.36 1.59
C LEU A 126 -7.62 8.63 1.27
N LYS A 127 -7.90 9.46 2.27
CA LYS A 127 -8.60 10.74 2.09
C LYS A 127 -7.66 11.92 1.83
N THR A 128 -6.36 11.74 2.10
CA THR A 128 -5.36 12.82 2.08
C THR A 128 -4.09 12.41 1.34
N THR A 129 -4.23 11.74 0.20
CA THR A 129 -3.07 11.36 -0.63
C THR A 129 -2.33 12.59 -1.15
N LEU A 130 -1.03 12.43 -1.38
CA LEU A 130 -0.19 13.47 -1.96
C LEU A 130 -0.53 13.71 -3.44
N THR A 131 -0.26 14.91 -3.92
CA THR A 131 -0.25 15.19 -5.36
C THR A 131 1.13 14.86 -5.94
N PRO A 132 1.24 14.52 -7.24
CA PRO A 132 2.53 14.25 -7.88
C PRO A 132 3.53 15.42 -7.78
N ASN A 133 3.04 16.66 -7.74
CA ASN A 133 3.89 17.86 -7.73
C ASN A 133 4.77 18.02 -6.46
N VAL A 134 4.40 17.38 -5.36
CA VAL A 134 5.18 17.44 -4.11
C VAL A 134 6.14 16.25 -3.94
N ILE A 135 6.11 15.30 -4.87
CA ILE A 135 6.94 14.09 -4.80
C ILE A 135 8.36 14.38 -5.26
N ASN A 136 9.33 14.06 -4.39
CA ASN A 136 10.73 14.00 -4.77
C ASN A 136 11.13 12.54 -5.10
N PRO A 137 11.30 12.17 -6.37
CA PRO A 137 11.56 10.78 -6.78
C PRO A 137 12.82 10.16 -6.14
N SER A 138 13.77 10.98 -5.71
CA SER A 138 15.03 10.48 -5.13
C SER A 138 14.87 9.86 -3.73
N GLN A 139 13.72 10.06 -3.10
CA GLN A 139 13.42 9.49 -1.79
C GLN A 139 12.91 8.05 -1.85
N TYR A 140 12.53 7.57 -3.05
CA TYR A 140 11.85 6.28 -3.20
C TYR A 140 12.75 5.24 -3.86
N LYS A 141 12.74 4.03 -3.30
CA LYS A 141 13.40 2.84 -3.82
C LYS A 141 12.54 2.10 -4.84
N ALA A 142 11.23 2.28 -4.77
CA ALA A 142 10.26 1.70 -5.70
C ALA A 142 9.03 2.60 -5.84
N ILE A 143 8.33 2.42 -6.97
CA ILE A 143 6.98 2.92 -7.17
C ILE A 143 6.06 1.73 -7.47
N TYR A 144 4.89 1.69 -6.84
CA TYR A 144 3.89 0.64 -6.99
C TYR A 144 2.54 1.22 -7.38
N TYR A 145 2.04 0.83 -8.55
CA TYR A 145 0.73 1.20 -9.05
C TYR A 145 -0.31 0.15 -8.64
N THR A 146 -1.23 0.53 -7.78
CA THR A 146 -2.39 -0.29 -7.44
C THR A 146 -3.36 -0.32 -8.62
N GLY A 147 -4.26 -1.31 -8.65
CA GLY A 147 -5.26 -1.38 -9.69
C GLY A 147 -6.66 -1.01 -9.21
N GLY A 148 -7.62 -1.66 -9.84
CA GLY A 148 -9.00 -1.25 -9.94
C GLY A 148 -9.24 -0.53 -11.26
N HIS A 149 -10.44 -0.67 -11.85
CA HIS A 149 -10.67 -0.18 -13.21
C HIS A 149 -10.50 1.34 -13.36
N GLY A 150 -10.70 2.13 -12.29
CA GLY A 150 -10.51 3.59 -12.32
C GLY A 150 -9.14 4.03 -12.86
N THR A 151 -8.11 3.23 -12.61
CA THR A 151 -6.73 3.51 -13.08
C THR A 151 -6.60 3.63 -14.60
N MET A 152 -7.51 3.00 -15.35
CA MET A 152 -7.50 3.03 -16.81
C MET A 152 -7.77 4.42 -17.40
N TRP A 153 -8.38 5.33 -16.63
CA TRP A 153 -8.68 6.70 -17.08
C TRP A 153 -7.61 7.70 -16.71
N ASP A 154 -6.97 7.55 -15.55
CA ASP A 154 -6.10 8.60 -15.03
C ASP A 154 -4.60 8.26 -15.01
N PHE A 155 -4.20 6.98 -15.00
CA PHE A 155 -2.77 6.63 -14.99
C PHE A 155 -2.09 6.81 -16.36
N PRO A 156 -2.63 6.28 -17.49
CA PRO A 156 -1.91 6.31 -18.77
C PRO A 156 -1.61 7.71 -19.29
N THR A 157 -2.38 8.70 -18.85
CA THR A 157 -2.27 10.08 -19.35
C THR A 157 -1.59 11.04 -18.38
N ASN A 158 -1.26 10.59 -17.17
CA ASN A 158 -0.67 11.45 -16.13
C ASN A 158 0.84 11.64 -16.34
N LYS A 159 1.21 12.77 -16.94
CA LYS A 159 2.61 13.10 -17.22
C LYS A 159 3.49 13.26 -15.99
N ALA A 160 2.91 13.74 -14.86
CA ALA A 160 3.67 13.91 -13.64
C ALA A 160 4.04 12.55 -13.01
N LEU A 161 3.10 11.59 -12.95
CA LEU A 161 3.37 10.23 -12.50
C LEU A 161 4.35 9.51 -13.45
N GLN A 162 4.19 9.70 -14.77
CA GLN A 162 5.15 9.18 -15.75
C GLN A 162 6.57 9.64 -15.41
N ASN A 163 6.79 10.96 -15.28
CA ASN A 163 8.09 11.53 -14.99
C ASN A 163 8.69 11.04 -13.65
N ILE A 164 7.87 10.91 -12.61
CA ILE A 164 8.29 10.35 -11.32
C ILE A 164 8.77 8.91 -11.47
N SER A 165 8.00 8.06 -12.15
CA SER A 165 8.33 6.65 -12.37
C SER A 165 9.63 6.47 -13.15
N GLU A 166 9.79 7.23 -14.24
CA GLU A 166 11.00 7.21 -15.06
C GLU A 166 12.22 7.64 -14.25
N GLN A 167 12.10 8.67 -13.40
CA GLN A 167 13.20 9.11 -12.54
C GLN A 167 13.57 8.07 -11.48
N ILE A 168 12.58 7.42 -10.85
CA ILE A 168 12.82 6.34 -9.89
C ILE A 168 13.54 5.18 -10.61
N TYR A 169 13.07 4.80 -11.79
CA TYR A 169 13.69 3.72 -12.57
C TYR A 169 15.14 4.05 -12.99
N ARG A 170 15.40 5.26 -13.53
CA ARG A 170 16.75 5.71 -13.92
C ARG A 170 17.74 5.72 -12.75
N LYS A 171 17.26 5.95 -11.53
CA LYS A 171 18.09 5.91 -10.31
C LYS A 171 18.27 4.49 -9.73
N GLY A 172 17.92 3.45 -10.49
CA GLY A 172 18.05 2.07 -10.04
C GLY A 172 16.87 1.53 -9.24
N GLY A 173 15.80 2.32 -9.04
CA GLY A 173 14.59 1.91 -8.34
C GLY A 173 13.73 0.95 -9.16
N ILE A 174 12.72 0.38 -8.50
CA ILE A 174 11.78 -0.59 -9.07
C ILE A 174 10.51 0.12 -9.52
N VAL A 175 10.00 -0.25 -10.70
CA VAL A 175 8.64 0.09 -11.16
C VAL A 175 7.79 -1.16 -11.08
N SER A 176 6.72 -1.09 -10.31
CA SER A 176 5.83 -2.23 -10.06
C SER A 176 4.37 -1.83 -10.24
N ALA A 177 3.53 -2.77 -10.69
CA ALA A 177 2.11 -2.51 -10.90
C ALA A 177 1.31 -3.81 -10.88
N VAL A 178 0.04 -3.73 -10.49
CA VAL A 178 -0.87 -4.88 -10.46
C VAL A 178 -2.17 -4.58 -11.20
N CYS A 179 -2.78 -5.63 -11.78
CA CYS A 179 -4.12 -5.57 -12.36
C CYS A 179 -4.21 -4.46 -13.43
N HIS A 180 -5.22 -3.58 -13.35
CA HIS A 180 -5.36 -2.43 -14.24
C HIS A 180 -4.34 -1.30 -13.95
N GLY A 181 -3.70 -1.29 -12.77
CA GLY A 181 -2.62 -0.36 -12.45
C GLY A 181 -1.41 -0.47 -13.39
N VAL A 182 -1.27 -1.62 -14.07
CA VAL A 182 -0.23 -1.82 -15.12
C VAL A 182 -0.41 -0.84 -16.27
N GLY A 183 -1.59 -0.24 -16.44
CA GLY A 183 -1.84 0.87 -17.37
C GLY A 183 -0.92 2.08 -17.13
N GLY A 184 -0.46 2.28 -15.90
CA GLY A 184 0.53 3.32 -15.58
C GLY A 184 1.90 3.11 -16.21
N LEU A 185 2.20 1.90 -16.68
CA LEU A 185 3.47 1.58 -17.36
C LEU A 185 3.44 1.89 -18.87
N LEU A 186 2.24 2.02 -19.46
CA LEU A 186 2.07 2.26 -20.90
C LEU A 186 2.81 3.53 -21.41
N PRO A 187 2.80 4.67 -20.70
CA PRO A 187 3.45 5.88 -21.17
C PRO A 187 4.93 5.96 -20.85
N LEU A 188 5.47 5.05 -20.00
CA LEU A 188 6.85 5.14 -19.50
C LEU A 188 7.87 4.91 -20.62
N GLN A 189 8.96 5.67 -20.58
CA GLN A 189 10.05 5.60 -21.54
C GLN A 189 11.40 5.51 -20.85
N ASP A 190 12.34 4.88 -21.50
CA ASP A 190 13.75 4.92 -21.13
C ASP A 190 14.40 6.27 -21.55
N GLU A 191 15.71 6.39 -21.39
CA GLU A 191 16.46 7.61 -21.71
C GLU A 191 16.52 7.90 -23.22
N ASN A 192 16.25 6.91 -24.06
CA ASN A 192 16.24 7.02 -25.53
C ASN A 192 14.83 7.27 -26.09
N GLY A 193 13.80 7.36 -25.22
CA GLY A 193 12.42 7.51 -25.64
C GLY A 193 11.74 6.20 -26.06
N THR A 194 12.39 5.05 -25.84
CA THR A 194 11.81 3.73 -26.09
C THR A 194 10.83 3.38 -24.97
N PRO A 195 9.65 2.77 -25.28
CA PRO A 195 8.76 2.33 -24.22
C PRO A 195 9.48 1.43 -23.20
N LEU A 196 9.37 1.75 -21.92
CA LEU A 196 10.11 1.07 -20.85
C LEU A 196 9.82 -0.43 -20.80
N ILE A 197 8.64 -0.84 -21.25
CA ILE A 197 8.17 -2.23 -21.30
C ILE A 197 8.48 -2.93 -22.64
N ALA A 198 9.05 -2.24 -23.63
CA ALA A 198 9.41 -2.86 -24.92
C ALA A 198 10.42 -4.00 -24.71
N ASP A 199 10.17 -5.13 -25.38
CA ASP A 199 10.93 -6.37 -25.27
C ASP A 199 10.96 -7.04 -23.87
N ARG A 200 10.30 -6.45 -22.87
CA ARG A 200 10.21 -7.01 -21.53
C ARG A 200 9.00 -7.88 -21.35
N THR A 201 9.15 -8.88 -20.51
CA THR A 201 8.02 -9.73 -20.11
C THR A 201 7.21 -9.00 -19.04
N VAL A 202 5.91 -8.84 -19.28
CA VAL A 202 4.97 -8.22 -18.35
C VAL A 202 3.66 -8.99 -18.29
N THR A 203 2.91 -8.78 -17.24
CA THR A 203 1.52 -9.18 -17.10
C THR A 203 0.67 -7.99 -16.66
N GLY A 204 -0.63 -8.15 -16.67
CA GLY A 204 -1.64 -7.21 -16.24
C GLY A 204 -3.00 -7.83 -16.41
N PHE A 205 -4.08 -7.13 -16.07
CA PHE A 205 -5.42 -7.69 -16.15
C PHE A 205 -5.72 -8.16 -17.58
N ALA A 206 -6.05 -9.46 -17.71
CA ALA A 206 -6.13 -10.13 -19.01
C ALA A 206 -7.47 -9.88 -19.70
N ASN A 207 -7.50 -9.93 -21.04
CA ASN A 207 -8.73 -9.79 -21.82
C ASN A 207 -9.81 -10.80 -21.45
N ILE A 208 -9.40 -12.03 -21.09
CA ILE A 208 -10.33 -13.05 -20.61
C ILE A 208 -10.92 -12.68 -19.25
N GLU A 209 -10.12 -12.16 -18.34
CA GLU A 209 -10.59 -11.70 -17.03
C GLU A 209 -11.50 -10.48 -17.18
N GLU A 210 -11.17 -9.55 -18.08
CA GLU A 210 -12.04 -8.40 -18.39
C GLU A 210 -13.41 -8.85 -18.92
N THR A 211 -13.43 -9.87 -19.77
CA THR A 211 -14.69 -10.44 -20.30
C THR A 211 -15.48 -11.12 -19.17
N LEU A 212 -14.84 -11.91 -18.33
CA LEU A 212 -15.48 -12.63 -17.23
C LEU A 212 -15.94 -11.71 -16.11
N SER A 213 -15.25 -10.57 -15.90
CA SER A 213 -15.67 -9.56 -14.93
C SER A 213 -16.94 -8.79 -15.35
N GLY A 214 -17.35 -8.91 -16.60
CA GLY A 214 -18.50 -8.20 -17.16
C GLY A 214 -18.30 -6.68 -17.37
N ILE A 215 -17.03 -6.20 -17.33
CA ILE A 215 -16.69 -4.77 -17.40
C ILE A 215 -16.08 -4.37 -18.74
N LYS A 216 -15.82 -5.31 -19.64
CA LYS A 216 -15.13 -5.09 -20.93
C LYS A 216 -15.66 -3.91 -21.76
N SER A 217 -16.98 -3.70 -21.76
CA SER A 217 -17.61 -2.59 -22.51
C SER A 217 -17.51 -1.24 -21.78
N GLN A 218 -17.03 -1.22 -20.56
CA GLN A 218 -16.96 -0.02 -19.72
C GLN A 218 -15.57 0.61 -19.70
N VAL A 219 -14.50 -0.18 -19.97
CA VAL A 219 -13.12 0.33 -19.96
C VAL A 219 -12.79 1.08 -21.24
N PRO A 220 -11.93 2.12 -21.20
CA PRO A 220 -11.65 2.97 -22.37
C PRO A 220 -10.84 2.24 -23.46
N PHE A 221 -10.09 1.21 -23.09
CA PHE A 221 -9.27 0.39 -24.00
C PHE A 221 -8.96 -0.97 -23.36
N SER A 222 -8.42 -1.89 -24.16
CA SER A 222 -7.89 -3.17 -23.64
C SER A 222 -6.49 -2.98 -23.10
N LEU A 223 -6.30 -3.21 -21.79
CA LEU A 223 -4.97 -3.12 -21.17
C LEU A 223 -3.99 -4.11 -21.81
N GLN A 224 -4.36 -5.38 -21.95
CA GLN A 224 -3.52 -6.41 -22.55
C GLN A 224 -3.05 -6.00 -23.96
N ASN A 225 -3.97 -5.51 -24.81
CA ASN A 225 -3.61 -5.08 -26.15
C ASN A 225 -2.68 -3.86 -26.12
N GLY A 226 -2.95 -2.89 -25.27
CA GLY A 226 -2.08 -1.71 -25.12
C GLY A 226 -0.66 -2.07 -24.67
N LEU A 227 -0.49 -3.06 -23.80
CA LEU A 227 0.83 -3.56 -23.41
C LEU A 227 1.57 -4.20 -24.60
N ILE A 228 0.87 -5.05 -25.37
CA ILE A 228 1.42 -5.70 -26.57
C ILE A 228 1.79 -4.65 -27.64
N GLU A 229 0.94 -3.66 -27.89
CA GLU A 229 1.17 -2.57 -28.85
C GLU A 229 2.39 -1.71 -28.46
N ARG A 230 2.71 -1.64 -27.15
CA ARG A 230 3.93 -1.00 -26.65
C ARG A 230 5.18 -1.89 -26.74
N GLY A 231 5.09 -3.05 -27.38
CA GLY A 231 6.21 -3.97 -27.59
C GLY A 231 6.48 -4.93 -26.42
N ALA A 232 5.61 -5.00 -25.44
CA ALA A 232 5.80 -5.92 -24.32
C ALA A 232 5.56 -7.39 -24.72
N LYS A 233 6.33 -8.30 -24.14
CA LYS A 233 6.10 -9.75 -24.20
C LYS A 233 5.07 -10.12 -23.12
N TYR A 234 3.80 -9.90 -23.43
CA TYR A 234 2.70 -10.14 -22.48
C TYR A 234 2.57 -11.62 -22.16
N LYS A 235 2.44 -11.93 -20.86
CA LYS A 235 2.18 -13.28 -20.33
C LYS A 235 1.01 -13.23 -19.36
N GLN A 236 0.29 -14.36 -19.25
CA GLN A 236 -0.83 -14.50 -18.32
C GLN A 236 -0.89 -15.91 -17.75
N ALA A 237 -1.57 -16.07 -16.61
CA ALA A 237 -1.91 -17.35 -16.03
C ALA A 237 -2.81 -18.17 -16.99
N PHE A 238 -2.67 -19.49 -16.97
CA PHE A 238 -3.53 -20.37 -17.74
C PHE A 238 -4.98 -20.34 -17.23
N VAL A 239 -5.16 -20.26 -15.90
CA VAL A 239 -6.48 -20.14 -15.27
C VAL A 239 -6.72 -18.70 -14.88
N PRO A 240 -7.79 -18.05 -15.39
CA PRO A 240 -8.13 -16.69 -15.01
C PRO A 240 -8.33 -16.52 -13.50
N PHE A 241 -8.04 -15.35 -12.97
CA PHE A 241 -8.15 -14.98 -11.55
C PHE A 241 -7.31 -15.84 -10.60
N THR A 242 -6.26 -16.52 -11.09
CA THR A 242 -5.20 -17.07 -10.26
C THR A 242 -4.05 -16.09 -10.15
N SER A 243 -3.29 -16.14 -9.05
CA SER A 243 -2.10 -15.30 -8.89
C SER A 243 -1.09 -15.56 -10.00
N TYR A 244 -0.58 -14.50 -10.60
CA TYR A 244 0.46 -14.57 -11.62
C TYR A 244 1.30 -13.29 -11.56
N VAL A 245 2.59 -13.45 -11.27
CA VAL A 245 3.55 -12.35 -11.14
C VAL A 245 4.71 -12.55 -12.11
N VAL A 246 5.11 -11.50 -12.76
CA VAL A 246 6.28 -11.46 -13.65
C VAL A 246 7.27 -10.45 -13.10
N SER A 247 8.53 -10.87 -13.00
CA SER A 247 9.66 -10.00 -12.67
C SER A 247 10.64 -10.01 -13.85
N ASP A 248 10.79 -8.88 -14.50
CA ASP A 248 11.77 -8.66 -15.57
C ASP A 248 12.69 -7.51 -15.15
N ASP A 249 13.84 -7.87 -14.60
CA ASP A 249 14.80 -6.98 -13.94
C ASP A 249 14.14 -6.16 -12.81
N ARG A 250 13.92 -4.87 -13.03
CA ARG A 250 13.32 -3.91 -12.08
C ARG A 250 11.90 -3.50 -12.47
N ILE A 251 11.28 -4.22 -13.41
CA ILE A 251 9.86 -4.12 -13.73
C ILE A 251 9.17 -5.36 -13.18
N ILE A 252 8.25 -5.17 -12.23
CA ILE A 252 7.55 -6.25 -11.56
C ILE A 252 6.05 -6.03 -11.70
N THR A 253 5.36 -6.96 -12.35
CA THR A 253 3.93 -6.83 -12.64
C THR A 253 3.13 -8.03 -12.14
N GLY A 254 1.93 -7.77 -11.63
CA GLY A 254 0.95 -8.77 -11.20
C GLY A 254 -0.32 -8.68 -12.04
N GLN A 255 -0.93 -9.84 -12.35
CA GLN A 255 -2.02 -9.91 -13.30
C GLN A 255 -3.35 -9.37 -12.76
N ASN A 256 -3.66 -9.63 -11.49
CA ASN A 256 -4.99 -9.46 -10.91
C ASN A 256 -4.90 -9.28 -9.39
N PRO A 257 -6.03 -9.06 -8.68
CA PRO A 257 -6.02 -8.87 -7.22
C PRO A 257 -5.38 -10.03 -6.45
N GLN A 258 -5.47 -11.25 -6.95
CA GLN A 258 -4.86 -12.43 -6.32
C GLN A 258 -3.33 -12.38 -6.33
N SER A 259 -2.75 -11.58 -7.20
CA SER A 259 -1.30 -11.39 -7.33
C SER A 259 -0.72 -10.40 -6.29
N SER A 260 -1.56 -9.71 -5.52
CA SER A 260 -1.15 -8.53 -4.72
C SER A 260 -0.13 -8.83 -3.63
N LYS A 261 -0.24 -9.98 -2.97
CA LYS A 261 0.74 -10.41 -1.97
C LYS A 261 2.05 -10.83 -2.62
N GLU A 262 1.99 -11.67 -3.65
CA GLU A 262 3.18 -12.17 -4.33
C GLU A 262 3.99 -11.06 -5.01
N ILE A 263 3.32 -10.05 -5.57
CA ILE A 263 4.03 -8.90 -6.16
C ILE A 263 4.76 -8.09 -5.10
N ALA A 264 4.17 -7.91 -3.91
CA ALA A 264 4.84 -7.26 -2.79
C ALA A 264 6.08 -8.03 -2.33
N GLU A 265 5.97 -9.35 -2.20
CA GLU A 265 7.08 -10.25 -1.87
C GLU A 265 8.21 -10.16 -2.93
N ALA A 266 7.84 -10.12 -4.22
CA ALA A 266 8.80 -9.99 -5.31
C ALA A 266 9.51 -8.62 -5.29
N VAL A 267 8.80 -7.53 -5.02
CA VAL A 267 9.36 -6.19 -4.88
C VAL A 267 10.33 -6.14 -3.69
N VAL A 268 9.92 -6.62 -2.52
CA VAL A 268 10.77 -6.66 -1.31
C VAL A 268 12.03 -7.48 -1.55
N LYS A 269 11.89 -8.68 -2.13
CA LYS A 269 13.01 -9.54 -2.49
C LYS A 269 13.98 -8.83 -3.45
N ARG A 270 13.47 -8.15 -4.47
CA ARG A 270 14.30 -7.42 -5.43
C ARG A 270 15.01 -6.23 -4.77
N LEU A 271 14.31 -5.47 -3.93
CA LEU A 271 14.90 -4.36 -3.17
C LEU A 271 16.06 -4.83 -2.29
N SER A 272 15.91 -5.97 -1.61
CA SER A 272 16.98 -6.54 -0.78
C SER A 272 18.20 -6.99 -1.59
N SER A 273 18.05 -7.29 -2.89
CA SER A 273 19.14 -7.73 -3.76
C SER A 273 19.92 -6.59 -4.43
N ILE A 274 19.38 -5.36 -4.43
CA ILE A 274 19.99 -4.18 -5.05
C ILE A 274 20.52 -3.15 -4.03
N GLN A 275 20.39 -3.48 -2.73
CA GLN A 275 21.06 -2.77 -1.63
C GLN A 275 22.50 -3.23 -1.53
#